data_c6f83e2d7efcd6c468005bfdb259f96a
#
_entry.id   c6f83e2d7efcd6c468005bfdb259f96a
#
_cell.length_a   1.000
_cell.length_b   1.000
_cell.length_c   1.000
_cell.angle_alpha   90.00
_cell.angle_beta   90.00
_cell.angle_gamma   90.00
#
_symmetry.space_group_name_H-M   'P 1'
#
loop_
_entity.id
_entity.type
_entity.pdbx_description
1 polymer ?
#
loop_
_entity_poly.entity_id
_entity_poly.type
_entity_poly.pdbx_seq_one_letter_code
_entity_poly.pdbx_strand_id
1 'polypeptide(L)'
;MIVLAIICANFTSSIVPICICLLGLIAFIKKSKIILLFVLIYLLTYSFLFVVEKFNASSYTATEYSGNCQIIDNLKIDGDSFQAFVRCEKEKFQLSYKITTEEEQQKLKKLHYGQFISVSANIETPSANRNQNQFNYQSYLKNQNVHYILRASNLTISNQFSPSFLMRLQNIRLKIITHLTEKIPPTISPYCLALISGEKSGFSPEIYEVYQQMGVVHLLAISGLHVNLLIGAIYFLLLKFGITRERAITCLLVFLPFYVILTGANPPVIRAATMTALLLLSEKYTTKWSSFSAICLSFILFFLLQPYVVKEVGFQLSYAVSFGIILSSTQILTKQQNAFTKSLAISFISTIMSSVVMMYHFYSFSWVGIFFNLIYVPIFTIIILPGCLTVFVLSFFPTE
;
A
#
# COMPACT_ATOMS: atom_id res chain seq x y z
N MET A 1 7.72 -7.74 -20.91
CA MET A 1 8.12 -6.60 -21.74
C MET A 1 7.45 -5.30 -21.32
N ILE A 2 6.10 -5.21 -21.25
CA ILE A 2 5.38 -3.98 -20.80
C ILE A 2 5.83 -3.54 -19.40
N VAL A 3 5.89 -4.45 -18.42
CA VAL A 3 6.34 -4.15 -17.04
C VAL A 3 7.77 -3.56 -17.02
N LEU A 4 8.69 -4.13 -17.81
CA LEU A 4 10.05 -3.60 -17.93
C LEU A 4 10.07 -2.19 -18.54
N ALA A 5 9.25 -1.93 -19.56
CA ALA A 5 9.14 -0.61 -20.17
C ALA A 5 8.61 0.43 -19.16
N ILE A 6 7.61 0.06 -18.35
CA ILE A 6 7.07 0.92 -17.28
C ILE A 6 8.16 1.23 -16.24
N ILE A 7 8.90 0.22 -15.78
CA ILE A 7 9.99 0.40 -14.82
C ILE A 7 11.06 1.34 -15.41
N CYS A 8 11.52 1.06 -16.62
CA CYS A 8 12.50 1.93 -17.29
C CYS A 8 12.01 3.37 -17.42
N ALA A 9 10.75 3.60 -17.78
CA ALA A 9 10.20 4.94 -17.94
C ALA A 9 10.11 5.73 -16.62
N ASN A 10 9.89 5.04 -15.48
CA ASN A 10 9.79 5.69 -14.17
C ASN A 10 11.14 6.06 -13.52
N PHE A 11 12.21 5.31 -13.83
CA PHE A 11 13.53 5.50 -13.22
C PHE A 11 14.56 6.10 -14.16
N THR A 12 14.13 6.76 -15.23
CA THR A 12 15.05 7.32 -16.22
C THR A 12 15.64 8.67 -15.81
N SER A 13 16.96 8.79 -15.92
CA SER A 13 17.65 10.06 -16.14
C SER A 13 17.48 10.51 -17.58
N SER A 14 17.78 11.77 -17.88
CA SER A 14 17.65 12.36 -19.25
C SER A 14 18.41 11.59 -20.35
N ILE A 15 19.39 10.76 -19.98
CA ILE A 15 20.21 9.98 -20.93
C ILE A 15 19.49 8.69 -21.38
N VAL A 16 18.66 8.07 -20.52
CA VAL A 16 18.04 6.77 -20.82
C VAL A 16 17.03 6.83 -21.98
N PRO A 17 16.15 7.85 -22.11
CA PRO A 17 15.31 8.01 -23.29
C PRO A 17 16.11 8.05 -24.59
N ILE A 18 17.25 8.74 -24.59
CA ILE A 18 18.13 8.85 -25.76
C ILE A 18 18.71 7.46 -26.10
N CYS A 19 19.21 6.72 -25.12
CA CYS A 19 19.71 5.37 -25.33
C CYS A 19 18.63 4.41 -25.86
N ILE A 20 17.40 4.53 -25.39
CA ILE A 20 16.28 3.67 -25.86
C ILE A 20 15.87 4.05 -27.29
N CYS A 21 15.88 5.34 -27.65
CA CYS A 21 15.66 5.76 -29.02
C CYS A 21 16.76 5.23 -29.98
N LEU A 22 18.03 5.24 -29.54
CA LEU A 22 19.13 4.66 -30.30
C LEU A 22 18.98 3.14 -30.45
N LEU A 23 18.58 2.42 -29.39
CA LEU A 23 18.25 1.00 -29.48
C LEU A 23 17.10 0.73 -30.45
N GLY A 24 16.09 1.61 -30.49
CA GLY A 24 15.00 1.55 -31.45
C GLY A 24 15.50 1.67 -32.90
N LEU A 25 16.41 2.59 -33.15
CA LEU A 25 17.01 2.82 -34.47
C LEU A 25 17.83 1.59 -34.91
N ILE A 26 18.62 1.01 -34.01
CA ILE A 26 19.36 -0.23 -34.26
C ILE A 26 18.41 -1.41 -34.54
N ALA A 27 17.32 -1.50 -33.76
CA ALA A 27 16.30 -2.53 -33.93
C ALA A 27 15.55 -2.40 -35.26
N PHE A 28 15.30 -1.18 -35.71
CA PHE A 28 14.71 -0.90 -37.02
C PHE A 28 15.62 -1.37 -38.17
N ILE A 29 16.92 -1.05 -38.10
CA ILE A 29 17.93 -1.52 -39.04
C ILE A 29 18.02 -3.04 -39.09
N LYS A 30 18.01 -3.70 -37.89
CA LYS A 30 18.08 -5.16 -37.75
C LYS A 30 16.73 -5.88 -37.95
N LYS A 31 15.64 -5.16 -38.26
CA LYS A 31 14.26 -5.68 -38.42
C LYS A 31 13.76 -6.50 -37.22
N SER A 32 14.20 -6.19 -36.00
CA SER A 32 13.80 -6.88 -34.78
C SER A 32 12.46 -6.36 -34.27
N LYS A 33 11.36 -7.05 -34.58
CA LYS A 33 9.99 -6.71 -34.16
C LYS A 33 9.82 -6.61 -32.62
N ILE A 34 10.51 -7.46 -31.86
CA ILE A 34 10.42 -7.49 -30.39
C ILE A 34 11.01 -6.23 -29.77
N ILE A 35 12.17 -5.79 -30.24
CA ILE A 35 12.84 -4.59 -29.73
C ILE A 35 12.04 -3.33 -30.14
N LEU A 36 11.54 -3.29 -31.38
CA LEU A 36 10.68 -2.19 -31.83
C LEU A 36 9.41 -2.07 -31.00
N LEU A 37 8.78 -3.19 -30.67
CA LEU A 37 7.59 -3.20 -29.79
C LEU A 37 7.93 -2.72 -28.37
N PHE A 38 9.09 -3.11 -27.82
CA PHE A 38 9.55 -2.63 -26.53
C PHE A 38 9.74 -1.11 -26.52
N VAL A 39 10.42 -0.57 -27.55
CA VAL A 39 10.65 0.88 -27.69
C VAL A 39 9.33 1.64 -27.82
N LEU A 40 8.39 1.12 -28.61
CA LEU A 40 7.06 1.73 -28.77
C LEU A 40 6.33 1.80 -27.43
N ILE A 41 6.29 0.70 -26.67
CA ILE A 41 5.64 0.67 -25.36
C ILE A 41 6.33 1.62 -24.38
N TYR A 42 7.68 1.68 -24.41
CA TYR A 42 8.43 2.62 -23.60
C TYR A 42 8.05 4.08 -23.90
N LEU A 43 8.02 4.46 -25.18
CA LEU A 43 7.67 5.82 -25.61
C LEU A 43 6.23 6.17 -25.22
N LEU A 44 5.29 5.26 -25.39
CA LEU A 44 3.90 5.44 -24.95
C LEU A 44 3.80 5.66 -23.45
N THR A 45 4.54 4.85 -22.67
CA THR A 45 4.56 4.96 -21.20
C THR A 45 5.20 6.27 -20.75
N TYR A 46 6.31 6.66 -21.39
CA TYR A 46 6.99 7.93 -21.11
C TYR A 46 6.10 9.13 -21.42
N SER A 47 5.43 9.12 -22.59
CA SER A 47 4.47 10.15 -22.98
C SER A 47 3.29 10.22 -21.99
N PHE A 48 2.78 9.08 -21.56
CA PHE A 48 1.71 9.01 -20.53
C PHE A 48 2.17 9.64 -19.22
N LEU A 49 3.34 9.30 -18.72
CA LEU A 49 3.91 9.89 -17.50
C LEU A 49 4.13 11.40 -17.63
N PHE A 50 4.62 11.84 -18.78
CA PHE A 50 4.81 13.28 -19.05
C PHE A 50 3.48 14.04 -18.99
N VAL A 51 2.42 13.48 -19.58
CA VAL A 51 1.08 14.05 -19.52
C VAL A 51 0.57 14.08 -18.08
N VAL A 52 0.68 12.96 -17.34
CA VAL A 52 0.28 12.88 -15.93
C VAL A 52 1.03 13.91 -15.08
N GLU A 53 2.34 14.08 -15.30
CA GLU A 53 3.14 15.06 -14.56
C GLU A 53 2.73 16.50 -14.86
N LYS A 54 2.37 16.80 -16.11
CA LYS A 54 1.87 18.12 -16.51
C LYS A 54 0.52 18.44 -15.84
N PHE A 55 -0.36 17.45 -15.68
CA PHE A 55 -1.63 17.62 -14.97
C PHE A 55 -1.48 17.59 -13.44
N ASN A 56 -0.39 17.03 -12.92
CA ASN A 56 -0.06 17.05 -11.50
C ASN A 56 0.76 18.31 -11.17
N ALA A 57 0.23 19.48 -11.51
CA ALA A 57 0.79 20.78 -11.16
C ALA A 57 -0.29 21.57 -10.42
N SER A 58 0.10 22.25 -9.35
CA SER A 58 -0.80 23.17 -8.66
C SER A 58 -0.76 24.52 -9.34
N SER A 59 -1.92 25.16 -9.40
CA SER A 59 -2.09 26.55 -9.86
C SER A 59 -2.21 27.53 -8.68
N TYR A 60 -2.08 27.06 -7.44
CA TYR A 60 -2.27 27.87 -6.25
C TYR A 60 -1.05 28.76 -5.99
N THR A 61 -1.26 30.08 -5.83
CA THR A 61 -0.20 31.08 -5.69
C THR A 61 -0.28 31.89 -4.38
N ALA A 62 -1.36 31.74 -3.61
CA ALA A 62 -1.53 32.48 -2.38
C ALA A 62 -0.60 31.93 -1.25
N THR A 63 -0.22 32.81 -0.33
CA THR A 63 0.60 32.48 0.84
C THR A 63 -0.23 32.15 2.08
N GLU A 64 -1.50 32.56 2.10
CA GLU A 64 -2.44 32.35 3.19
C GLU A 64 -3.74 31.74 2.67
N TYR A 65 -4.36 30.92 3.47
CA TYR A 65 -5.65 30.31 3.20
C TYR A 65 -6.60 30.51 4.37
N SER A 66 -7.81 30.99 4.09
CA SER A 66 -8.90 31.04 5.08
C SER A 66 -10.17 30.55 4.41
N GLY A 67 -10.70 29.44 4.87
CA GLY A 67 -11.90 28.85 4.27
C GLY A 67 -12.24 27.46 4.79
N ASN A 68 -13.26 26.88 4.17
CA ASN A 68 -13.74 25.54 4.53
C ASN A 68 -13.02 24.48 3.72
N CYS A 69 -12.54 23.46 4.43
CA CYS A 69 -11.88 22.30 3.85
C CYS A 69 -12.59 21.02 4.29
N GLN A 70 -12.67 20.04 3.42
CA GLN A 70 -13.20 18.72 3.72
C GLN A 70 -12.06 17.74 4.04
N ILE A 71 -12.16 17.00 5.14
CA ILE A 71 -11.22 15.93 5.49
C ILE A 71 -11.47 14.76 4.55
N ILE A 72 -10.41 14.33 3.83
CA ILE A 72 -10.52 13.27 2.82
C ILE A 72 -9.73 12.01 3.16
N ASP A 73 -8.58 12.12 3.84
CA ASP A 73 -7.70 10.99 4.13
C ASP A 73 -6.67 11.31 5.22
N ASN A 74 -5.91 10.29 5.66
CA ASN A 74 -4.74 10.38 6.53
C ASN A 74 -4.96 11.15 7.84
N LEU A 75 -6.06 10.85 8.54
CA LEU A 75 -6.35 11.40 9.85
C LEU A 75 -5.38 10.83 10.88
N LYS A 76 -4.43 11.64 11.35
CA LYS A 76 -3.40 11.20 12.30
C LYS A 76 -3.24 12.24 13.41
N ILE A 77 -3.20 11.77 14.64
CA ILE A 77 -2.83 12.55 15.83
C ILE A 77 -1.57 11.89 16.41
N ASP A 78 -0.52 12.68 16.55
CA ASP A 78 0.77 12.23 17.08
C ASP A 78 1.24 13.25 18.13
N GLY A 79 1.06 12.91 19.40
CA GLY A 79 1.26 13.86 20.50
C GLY A 79 0.39 15.11 20.32
N ASP A 80 1.05 16.27 20.21
CA ASP A 80 0.42 17.57 20.01
C ASP A 80 0.20 17.93 18.52
N SER A 81 0.51 17.05 17.60
CA SER A 81 0.39 17.31 16.17
C SER A 81 -0.82 16.59 15.57
N PHE A 82 -1.71 17.35 14.96
CA PHE A 82 -2.81 16.85 14.15
C PHE A 82 -2.44 17.00 12.67
N GLN A 83 -2.58 15.93 11.91
CA GLN A 83 -2.34 15.89 10.47
C GLN A 83 -3.50 15.22 9.76
N ALA A 84 -3.90 15.79 8.62
CA ALA A 84 -4.91 15.20 7.75
C ALA A 84 -4.70 15.64 6.31
N PHE A 85 -5.11 14.83 5.35
CA PHE A 85 -5.30 15.32 4.00
C PHE A 85 -6.68 15.93 3.86
N VAL A 86 -6.70 17.17 3.40
CA VAL A 86 -7.92 17.95 3.23
C VAL A 86 -8.07 18.40 1.78
N ARG A 87 -9.31 18.52 1.35
CA ARG A 87 -9.66 19.14 0.07
C ARG A 87 -10.26 20.50 0.35
N CYS A 88 -9.56 21.52 -0.07
CA CYS A 88 -10.01 22.89 0.01
C CYS A 88 -10.31 23.35 -1.42
N GLU A 89 -11.56 23.69 -1.71
CA GLU A 89 -12.04 23.96 -3.06
C GLU A 89 -11.80 22.77 -4.02
N LYS A 90 -10.81 22.85 -4.91
CA LYS A 90 -10.50 21.80 -5.89
C LYS A 90 -9.17 21.09 -5.66
N GLU A 91 -8.31 21.62 -4.77
CA GLU A 91 -6.98 21.09 -4.53
C GLU A 91 -6.88 20.29 -3.23
N LYS A 92 -5.95 19.35 -3.22
CA LYS A 92 -5.63 18.52 -2.05
C LYS A 92 -4.42 19.09 -1.33
N PHE A 93 -4.57 19.33 -0.04
CA PHE A 93 -3.52 19.84 0.85
C PHE A 93 -3.26 18.88 2.00
N GLN A 94 -2.05 18.98 2.54
CA GLN A 94 -1.77 18.39 3.84
C GLN A 94 -2.01 19.46 4.92
N LEU A 95 -2.95 19.22 5.79
CA LEU A 95 -3.20 20.06 6.97
C LEU A 95 -2.26 19.62 8.09
N SER A 96 -1.63 20.59 8.75
CA SER A 96 -0.87 20.40 9.97
C SER A 96 -1.32 21.42 10.99
N TYR A 97 -1.75 20.96 12.15
CA TYR A 97 -2.24 21.82 13.23
C TYR A 97 -1.62 21.39 14.56
N LYS A 98 -1.15 22.35 15.37
CA LYS A 98 -0.60 22.09 16.70
C LYS A 98 -1.72 22.17 17.73
N ILE A 99 -1.99 21.06 18.39
CA ILE A 99 -3.00 20.95 19.43
C ILE A 99 -2.50 21.67 20.68
N THR A 100 -3.34 22.48 21.31
CA THR A 100 -2.98 23.29 22.47
C THR A 100 -3.58 22.75 23.77
N THR A 101 -4.72 22.07 23.72
CA THR A 101 -5.45 21.58 24.90
C THR A 101 -5.91 20.14 24.72
N GLU A 102 -6.03 19.41 25.84
CA GLU A 102 -6.55 18.05 25.83
C GLU A 102 -8.02 17.96 25.34
N GLU A 103 -8.83 18.96 25.64
CA GLU A 103 -10.22 19.03 25.17
C GLU A 103 -10.29 19.12 23.64
N GLU A 104 -9.37 19.88 23.05
CA GLU A 104 -9.22 20.01 21.61
C GLU A 104 -8.78 18.69 20.99
N GLN A 105 -7.81 17.99 21.61
CA GLN A 105 -7.38 16.68 21.18
C GLN A 105 -8.54 15.66 21.18
N GLN A 106 -9.38 15.67 22.23
CA GLN A 106 -10.55 14.78 22.29
C GLN A 106 -11.59 15.08 21.21
N LYS A 107 -11.78 16.36 20.86
CA LYS A 107 -12.66 16.76 19.75
C LYS A 107 -12.10 16.30 18.41
N LEU A 108 -10.78 16.46 18.19
CA LEU A 108 -10.12 16.04 16.96
C LEU A 108 -10.09 14.51 16.77
N LYS A 109 -10.00 13.74 17.86
CA LYS A 109 -10.12 12.26 17.82
C LYS A 109 -11.49 11.76 17.34
N LYS A 110 -12.54 12.59 17.45
CA LYS A 110 -13.90 12.25 16.99
C LYS A 110 -14.17 12.65 15.55
N LEU A 111 -13.20 13.22 14.83
CA LEU A 111 -13.36 13.61 13.44
C LEU A 111 -13.52 12.40 12.53
N HIS A 112 -14.28 12.59 11.46
CA HIS A 112 -14.56 11.58 10.46
C HIS A 112 -14.20 12.09 9.06
N TYR A 113 -13.89 11.17 8.17
CA TYR A 113 -13.71 11.49 6.74
C TYR A 113 -15.02 12.01 6.15
N GLY A 114 -14.94 13.09 5.40
CA GLY A 114 -16.11 13.78 4.85
C GLY A 114 -16.64 14.91 5.70
N GLN A 115 -16.08 15.17 6.89
CA GLN A 115 -16.41 16.30 7.73
C GLN A 115 -15.72 17.56 7.25
N PHE A 116 -16.41 18.69 7.34
CA PHE A 116 -15.83 19.98 7.00
C PHE A 116 -15.24 20.64 8.24
N ILE A 117 -14.14 21.32 8.02
CA ILE A 117 -13.44 22.15 9.02
C ILE A 117 -13.17 23.51 8.40
N SER A 118 -13.33 24.56 9.19
CA SER A 118 -12.90 25.91 8.80
C SER A 118 -11.48 26.13 9.33
N VAL A 119 -10.59 26.52 8.42
CA VAL A 119 -9.16 26.62 8.69
C VAL A 119 -8.64 27.97 8.28
N SER A 120 -7.87 28.61 9.18
CA SER A 120 -6.99 29.75 8.85
C SER A 120 -5.55 29.25 8.93
N ALA A 121 -4.82 29.27 7.82
CA ALA A 121 -3.52 28.64 7.71
C ALA A 121 -2.57 29.40 6.80
N ASN A 122 -1.29 29.31 7.08
CA ASN A 122 -0.22 29.68 6.16
C ASN A 122 0.05 28.51 5.22
N ILE A 123 0.27 28.82 3.95
CA ILE A 123 0.60 27.84 2.92
C ILE A 123 2.12 27.74 2.80
N GLU A 124 2.64 26.55 3.01
CA GLU A 124 4.07 26.28 2.89
C GLU A 124 4.32 25.23 1.81
N THR A 125 5.41 25.41 1.08
CA THR A 125 5.92 24.35 0.22
C THR A 125 6.65 23.31 1.06
N PRO A 126 6.39 22.01 0.86
CA PRO A 126 7.14 20.96 1.54
C PRO A 126 8.64 21.11 1.28
N SER A 127 9.46 20.98 2.33
CA SER A 127 10.91 21.07 2.19
C SER A 127 11.46 19.92 1.37
N ALA A 128 12.32 20.24 0.39
CA ALA A 128 13.13 19.22 -0.26
C ALA A 128 14.17 18.64 0.70
N ASN A 129 14.67 17.46 0.41
CA ASN A 129 15.76 16.85 1.17
C ASN A 129 17.01 17.75 1.12
N ARG A 130 17.62 17.98 2.28
CA ARG A 130 18.84 18.80 2.41
C ARG A 130 20.10 17.96 2.33
N ASN A 131 20.01 16.69 2.74
CA ASN A 131 21.12 15.76 2.75
C ASN A 131 20.98 14.74 1.61
N GLN A 132 22.10 14.30 1.08
CA GLN A 132 22.16 13.19 0.14
C GLN A 132 21.56 11.95 0.82
N ASN A 133 20.71 11.21 0.12
CA ASN A 133 20.04 9.99 0.61
C ASN A 133 18.99 10.19 1.72
N GLN A 134 18.64 11.43 2.05
CA GLN A 134 17.53 11.72 2.94
C GLN A 134 16.18 11.46 2.23
N PHE A 135 15.19 10.97 2.97
CA PHE A 135 13.81 10.82 2.45
C PHE A 135 13.28 12.14 1.90
N ASN A 136 12.87 12.14 0.64
CA ASN A 136 12.33 13.33 -0.02
C ASN A 136 10.83 13.44 0.22
N TYR A 137 10.46 14.17 1.28
CA TYR A 137 9.07 14.36 1.68
C TYR A 137 8.26 15.15 0.63
N GLN A 138 8.86 16.11 -0.04
CA GLN A 138 8.23 16.86 -1.13
C GLN A 138 7.81 15.95 -2.29
N SER A 139 8.72 15.07 -2.73
CA SER A 139 8.42 14.09 -3.79
C SER A 139 7.36 13.08 -3.35
N TYR A 140 7.38 12.66 -2.08
CA TYR A 140 6.37 11.78 -1.51
C TYR A 140 4.97 12.40 -1.56
N LEU A 141 4.82 13.65 -1.13
CA LEU A 141 3.55 14.37 -1.18
C LEU A 141 3.08 14.63 -2.62
N LYS A 142 4.00 15.04 -3.50
CA LYS A 142 3.72 15.24 -4.93
C LYS A 142 3.15 13.97 -5.57
N ASN A 143 3.69 12.79 -5.23
CA ASN A 143 3.18 11.50 -5.71
C ASN A 143 1.74 11.20 -5.24
N GLN A 144 1.29 11.87 -4.18
CA GLN A 144 -0.09 11.79 -3.67
C GLN A 144 -0.97 12.97 -4.14
N ASN A 145 -0.52 13.74 -5.13
CA ASN A 145 -1.17 14.95 -5.63
C ASN A 145 -1.35 16.03 -4.53
N VAL A 146 -0.38 16.13 -3.63
CA VAL A 146 -0.31 17.16 -2.58
C VAL A 146 0.91 18.02 -2.84
N HIS A 147 0.70 19.30 -3.08
CA HIS A 147 1.78 20.24 -3.43
C HIS A 147 2.15 21.17 -2.28
N TYR A 148 1.23 21.41 -1.36
CA TYR A 148 1.39 22.35 -0.26
C TYR A 148 0.94 21.77 1.07
N ILE A 149 1.52 22.34 2.15
CA ILE A 149 1.15 22.07 3.54
C ILE A 149 0.42 23.32 4.07
N LEU A 150 -0.77 23.13 4.62
CA LEU A 150 -1.49 24.15 5.37
C LEU A 150 -1.06 24.07 6.84
N ARG A 151 -0.29 25.03 7.31
CA ARG A 151 -0.01 25.20 8.74
C ARG A 151 -1.10 26.04 9.37
N ALA A 152 -2.07 25.37 9.98
CA ALA A 152 -3.19 26.04 10.59
C ALA A 152 -2.79 26.74 11.89
N SER A 153 -3.16 28.02 11.98
CA SER A 153 -3.13 28.81 13.22
C SER A 153 -4.42 28.67 14.01
N ASN A 154 -5.56 28.50 13.29
CA ASN A 154 -6.86 28.27 13.89
C ASN A 154 -7.61 27.18 13.11
N LEU A 155 -8.32 26.31 13.86
CA LEU A 155 -9.10 25.23 13.32
C LEU A 155 -10.44 25.16 14.07
N THR A 156 -11.56 25.27 13.34
CA THR A 156 -12.89 25.08 13.90
C THR A 156 -13.62 23.97 13.16
N ILE A 157 -14.30 23.13 13.92
CA ILE A 157 -15.02 21.98 13.36
C ILE A 157 -16.40 22.44 12.92
N SER A 158 -16.74 22.23 11.65
CA SER A 158 -18.07 22.51 11.11
C SER A 158 -19.00 21.31 11.34
N ASN A 159 -20.28 21.59 11.52
CA ASN A 159 -21.31 20.55 11.59
C ASN A 159 -21.66 19.94 10.22
N GLN A 160 -21.09 20.48 9.14
CA GLN A 160 -21.33 19.98 7.79
C GLN A 160 -20.60 18.65 7.58
N PHE A 161 -21.35 17.63 7.12
CA PHE A 161 -20.85 16.29 6.88
C PHE A 161 -21.37 15.75 5.55
N SER A 162 -20.49 15.49 4.60
CA SER A 162 -20.83 15.00 3.25
C SER A 162 -19.82 13.95 2.78
N PRO A 163 -19.86 12.72 3.32
CA PRO A 163 -18.92 11.67 2.94
C PRO A 163 -19.31 11.03 1.60
N SER A 164 -18.33 10.84 0.74
CA SER A 164 -18.44 9.95 -0.42
C SER A 164 -18.58 8.49 0.02
N PHE A 165 -18.93 7.60 -0.91
CA PHE A 165 -19.01 6.15 -0.63
C PHE A 165 -17.68 5.60 -0.05
N LEU A 166 -16.54 5.97 -0.63
CA LEU A 166 -15.22 5.57 -0.14
C LEU A 166 -14.95 6.08 1.28
N MET A 167 -15.29 7.33 1.56
CA MET A 167 -15.14 7.93 2.89
C MET A 167 -16.02 7.22 3.94
N ARG A 168 -17.21 6.74 3.56
CA ARG A 168 -18.07 5.93 4.45
C ARG A 168 -17.37 4.62 4.83
N LEU A 169 -16.74 3.95 3.89
CA LEU A 169 -15.98 2.72 4.16
C LEU A 169 -14.73 3.00 5.01
N GLN A 170 -14.01 4.08 4.74
CA GLN A 170 -12.89 4.51 5.57
C GLN A 170 -13.34 4.86 7.00
N ASN A 171 -14.52 5.44 7.18
CA ASN A 171 -15.11 5.69 8.51
C ASN A 171 -15.48 4.38 9.23
N ILE A 172 -15.88 3.32 8.51
CA ILE A 172 -16.03 1.98 9.11
C ILE A 172 -14.67 1.47 9.59
N ARG A 173 -13.61 1.64 8.79
CA ARG A 173 -12.23 1.30 9.21
C ARG A 173 -11.83 2.05 10.47
N LEU A 174 -12.09 3.36 10.56
CA LEU A 174 -11.82 4.15 11.78
C LEU A 174 -12.54 3.59 13.00
N LYS A 175 -13.83 3.22 12.86
CA LYS A 175 -14.59 2.60 13.96
C LYS A 175 -13.97 1.27 14.39
N ILE A 176 -13.49 0.45 13.45
CA ILE A 176 -12.77 -0.80 13.76
C ILE A 176 -11.48 -0.49 14.52
N ILE A 177 -10.69 0.49 14.09
CA ILE A 177 -9.46 0.91 14.76
C ILE A 177 -9.75 1.35 16.20
N THR A 178 -10.74 2.23 16.39
CA THR A 178 -11.15 2.72 17.73
C THR A 178 -11.59 1.54 18.61
N HIS A 179 -12.45 0.65 18.09
CA HIS A 179 -12.91 -0.53 18.83
C HIS A 179 -11.75 -1.43 19.26
N LEU A 180 -10.80 -1.73 18.36
CA LEU A 180 -9.61 -2.53 18.66
C LEU A 180 -8.70 -1.86 19.71
N THR A 181 -8.60 -0.53 19.68
CA THR A 181 -7.78 0.23 20.63
C THR A 181 -8.41 0.26 22.03
N GLU A 182 -9.73 0.38 22.12
CA GLU A 182 -10.44 0.57 23.39
C GLU A 182 -10.77 -0.78 24.08
N LYS A 183 -11.06 -1.83 23.30
CA LYS A 183 -11.56 -3.11 23.85
C LYS A 183 -10.49 -4.18 24.02
N ILE A 184 -9.37 -4.08 23.32
CA ILE A 184 -8.31 -5.09 23.35
C ILE A 184 -7.14 -4.60 24.21
N PRO A 185 -6.53 -5.46 25.04
CA PRO A 185 -5.39 -5.10 25.87
C PRO A 185 -4.24 -4.48 25.06
N PRO A 186 -3.53 -3.46 25.60
CA PRO A 186 -2.47 -2.75 24.90
C PRO A 186 -1.31 -3.62 24.38
N THR A 187 -1.12 -4.79 24.99
CA THR A 187 -0.09 -5.76 24.57
C THR A 187 -0.45 -6.49 23.28
N ILE A 188 -1.73 -6.68 22.98
CA ILE A 188 -2.23 -7.44 21.82
C ILE A 188 -2.77 -6.49 20.75
N SER A 189 -3.37 -5.37 21.16
CA SER A 189 -4.01 -4.38 20.27
C SER A 189 -3.13 -3.97 19.07
N PRO A 190 -1.81 -3.69 19.21
CA PRO A 190 -0.97 -3.33 18.07
C PRO A 190 -0.93 -4.38 16.96
N TYR A 191 -0.88 -5.67 17.34
CA TYR A 191 -0.90 -6.78 16.36
C TYR A 191 -2.26 -6.88 15.66
N CYS A 192 -3.36 -6.76 16.42
CA CYS A 192 -4.70 -6.76 15.83
C CYS A 192 -4.91 -5.57 14.90
N LEU A 193 -4.48 -4.36 15.29
CA LEU A 193 -4.52 -3.16 14.45
C LEU A 193 -3.76 -3.37 13.15
N ALA A 194 -2.52 -3.89 13.24
CA ALA A 194 -1.67 -4.09 12.08
C ALA A 194 -2.20 -5.16 11.11
N LEU A 195 -2.72 -6.29 11.63
CA LEU A 195 -3.12 -7.44 10.82
C LEU A 195 -4.58 -7.38 10.33
N ILE A 196 -5.45 -6.62 11.00
CA ILE A 196 -6.87 -6.50 10.63
C ILE A 196 -7.13 -5.21 9.85
N SER A 197 -6.64 -4.06 10.35
CA SER A 197 -6.91 -2.75 9.74
C SER A 197 -5.72 -2.15 8.98
N GLY A 198 -4.55 -2.80 8.99
CA GLY A 198 -3.33 -2.29 8.39
C GLY A 198 -2.72 -1.09 9.11
N GLU A 199 -3.15 -0.77 10.34
CA GLU A 199 -2.67 0.36 11.13
C GLU A 199 -1.47 -0.06 11.99
N LYS A 200 -0.34 0.67 11.85
CA LYS A 200 0.93 0.32 12.52
C LYS A 200 1.29 1.25 13.68
N SER A 201 0.53 2.30 13.89
CA SER A 201 0.83 3.33 14.91
C SER A 201 0.78 2.81 16.35
N GLY A 202 0.24 1.62 16.58
CA GLY A 202 0.16 1.02 17.91
C GLY A 202 1.48 0.42 18.43
N PHE A 203 2.50 0.25 17.59
CA PHE A 203 3.80 -0.29 18.03
C PHE A 203 4.70 0.82 18.58
N SER A 204 5.38 0.54 19.70
CA SER A 204 6.42 1.44 20.19
C SER A 204 7.62 1.44 19.23
N PRO A 205 8.37 2.56 19.15
CA PRO A 205 9.55 2.65 18.29
C PRO A 205 10.57 1.53 18.56
N GLU A 206 10.76 1.15 19.81
CA GLU A 206 11.71 0.12 20.23
C GLU A 206 11.31 -1.26 19.67
N ILE A 207 10.03 -1.63 19.77
CA ILE A 207 9.52 -2.89 19.21
C ILE A 207 9.69 -2.88 17.69
N TYR A 208 9.34 -1.77 17.05
CA TYR A 208 9.46 -1.65 15.60
C TYR A 208 10.91 -1.81 15.13
N GLU A 209 11.87 -1.20 15.85
CA GLU A 209 13.30 -1.30 15.58
C GLU A 209 13.82 -2.74 15.72
N VAL A 210 13.40 -3.48 16.76
CA VAL A 210 13.75 -4.89 16.94
C VAL A 210 13.29 -5.73 15.75
N TYR A 211 12.04 -5.57 15.29
CA TYR A 211 11.54 -6.27 14.10
C TYR A 211 12.29 -5.89 12.82
N GLN A 212 12.74 -4.64 12.73
CA GLN A 212 13.55 -4.17 11.61
C GLN A 212 14.95 -4.79 11.61
N GLN A 213 15.62 -4.85 12.75
CA GLN A 213 16.93 -5.49 12.91
C GLN A 213 16.88 -6.98 12.61
N MET A 214 15.80 -7.66 13.02
CA MET A 214 15.54 -9.07 12.69
C MET A 214 15.19 -9.29 11.21
N GLY A 215 14.93 -8.23 10.41
CA GLY A 215 14.51 -8.33 9.00
C GLY A 215 13.08 -8.84 8.80
N VAL A 216 12.24 -8.82 9.84
CA VAL A 216 10.88 -9.36 9.83
C VAL A 216 9.79 -8.29 10.03
N VAL A 217 10.15 -7.00 9.92
CA VAL A 217 9.21 -5.88 10.06
C VAL A 217 8.00 -5.95 9.10
N HIS A 218 8.17 -6.62 7.95
CA HIS A 218 7.09 -6.81 6.98
C HIS A 218 5.95 -7.71 7.51
N LEU A 219 6.18 -8.49 8.57
CA LEU A 219 5.15 -9.30 9.25
C LEU A 219 4.18 -8.43 10.08
N LEU A 220 4.64 -7.23 10.49
CA LEU A 220 3.78 -6.21 11.14
C LEU A 220 2.91 -5.46 10.13
N ALA A 221 2.77 -5.98 8.92
CA ALA A 221 1.89 -5.45 7.88
C ALA A 221 1.10 -6.59 7.25
N ILE A 222 -0.07 -6.27 6.73
CA ILE A 222 -0.85 -7.25 5.98
C ILE A 222 -0.07 -7.62 4.71
N SER A 223 0.32 -8.89 4.62
CA SER A 223 1.05 -9.43 3.48
C SER A 223 0.11 -10.14 2.49
N GLY A 224 0.62 -10.41 1.29
CA GLY A 224 -0.13 -11.20 0.31
C GLY A 224 -0.50 -12.60 0.81
N LEU A 225 0.31 -13.20 1.69
CA LEU A 225 0.02 -14.49 2.31
C LEU A 225 -1.21 -14.39 3.24
N HIS A 226 -1.31 -13.34 4.05
CA HIS A 226 -2.45 -13.07 4.92
C HIS A 226 -3.75 -12.91 4.12
N VAL A 227 -3.70 -12.16 3.00
CA VAL A 227 -4.86 -12.00 2.09
C VAL A 227 -5.29 -13.35 1.53
N ASN A 228 -4.37 -14.13 1.00
CA ASN A 228 -4.68 -15.43 0.39
C ASN A 228 -5.23 -16.44 1.41
N LEU A 229 -4.72 -16.43 2.64
CA LEU A 229 -5.24 -17.25 3.74
C LEU A 229 -6.69 -16.88 4.10
N LEU A 230 -6.95 -15.59 4.28
CA LEU A 230 -8.29 -15.12 4.62
C LEU A 230 -9.29 -15.47 3.51
N ILE A 231 -8.93 -15.19 2.24
CA ILE A 231 -9.78 -15.51 1.09
C ILE A 231 -9.99 -17.01 0.95
N GLY A 232 -8.93 -17.82 1.13
CA GLY A 232 -9.03 -19.28 1.12
C GLY A 232 -9.92 -19.82 2.23
N ALA A 233 -9.83 -19.27 3.44
CA ALA A 233 -10.69 -19.64 4.56
C ALA A 233 -12.16 -19.28 4.30
N ILE A 234 -12.44 -18.07 3.80
CA ILE A 234 -13.79 -17.65 3.44
C ILE A 234 -14.35 -18.55 2.31
N TYR A 235 -13.54 -18.82 1.28
CA TYR A 235 -13.95 -19.72 0.18
C TYR A 235 -14.32 -21.12 0.70
N PHE A 236 -13.46 -21.69 1.55
CA PHE A 236 -13.71 -23.00 2.16
C PHE A 236 -15.01 -23.02 2.98
N LEU A 237 -15.24 -21.98 3.80
CA LEU A 237 -16.48 -21.85 4.59
C LEU A 237 -17.72 -21.73 3.71
N LEU A 238 -17.67 -20.91 2.66
CA LEU A 238 -18.80 -20.76 1.72
C LEU A 238 -19.16 -22.10 1.08
N LEU A 239 -18.17 -22.89 0.66
CA LEU A 239 -18.40 -24.23 0.11
C LEU A 239 -18.96 -25.20 1.17
N LYS A 240 -18.47 -25.12 2.40
CA LYS A 240 -18.98 -25.96 3.51
C LYS A 240 -20.43 -25.65 3.88
N PHE A 241 -20.87 -24.40 3.69
CA PHE A 241 -22.28 -24.00 3.86
C PHE A 241 -23.15 -24.32 2.62
N GLY A 242 -22.65 -25.08 1.65
CA GLY A 242 -23.39 -25.53 0.49
C GLY A 242 -23.53 -24.49 -0.64
N ILE A 243 -22.77 -23.38 -0.56
CA ILE A 243 -22.75 -22.39 -1.64
C ILE A 243 -21.96 -22.97 -2.81
N THR A 244 -22.53 -22.87 -4.02
CA THR A 244 -21.87 -23.37 -5.24
C THR A 244 -20.56 -22.61 -5.52
N ARG A 245 -19.59 -23.27 -6.14
CA ARG A 245 -18.26 -22.72 -6.47
C ARG A 245 -18.36 -21.38 -7.20
N GLU A 246 -19.23 -21.27 -8.19
CA GLU A 246 -19.41 -20.04 -8.97
C GLU A 246 -19.94 -18.87 -8.12
N ARG A 247 -20.91 -19.13 -7.23
CA ARG A 247 -21.44 -18.13 -6.30
C ARG A 247 -20.40 -17.73 -5.26
N ALA A 248 -19.64 -18.69 -4.72
CA ALA A 248 -18.55 -18.42 -3.80
C ALA A 248 -17.49 -17.51 -4.43
N ILE A 249 -17.06 -17.78 -5.66
CA ILE A 249 -16.14 -16.91 -6.41
C ILE A 249 -16.74 -15.51 -6.57
N THR A 250 -18.02 -15.41 -6.92
CA THR A 250 -18.68 -14.09 -7.09
C THR A 250 -18.72 -13.31 -5.78
N CYS A 251 -19.05 -13.97 -4.65
CA CYS A 251 -19.01 -13.36 -3.32
C CYS A 251 -17.61 -12.84 -2.97
N LEU A 252 -16.56 -13.62 -3.26
CA LEU A 252 -15.18 -13.21 -3.01
C LEU A 252 -14.74 -12.03 -3.89
N LEU A 253 -15.13 -12.02 -5.17
CA LEU A 253 -14.84 -10.89 -6.06
C LEU A 253 -15.48 -9.59 -5.60
N VAL A 254 -16.68 -9.66 -5.00
CA VAL A 254 -17.34 -8.50 -4.39
C VAL A 254 -16.67 -8.12 -3.07
N PHE A 255 -16.29 -9.09 -2.25
CA PHE A 255 -15.66 -8.87 -0.96
C PHE A 255 -14.27 -8.19 -1.05
N LEU A 256 -13.45 -8.57 -2.06
CA LEU A 256 -12.06 -8.11 -2.20
C LEU A 256 -11.89 -6.58 -2.22
N PRO A 257 -12.67 -5.79 -3.00
CA PRO A 257 -12.55 -4.32 -2.97
C PRO A 257 -12.86 -3.72 -1.60
N PHE A 258 -13.87 -4.23 -0.90
CA PHE A 258 -14.20 -3.77 0.46
C PHE A 258 -13.06 -4.08 1.43
N TYR A 259 -12.51 -5.29 1.36
CA TYR A 259 -11.37 -5.71 2.18
C TYR A 259 -10.15 -4.80 1.97
N VAL A 260 -9.82 -4.48 0.71
CA VAL A 260 -8.73 -3.54 0.39
C VAL A 260 -8.91 -2.19 1.08
N ILE A 261 -10.12 -1.62 1.05
CA ILE A 261 -10.40 -0.33 1.68
C ILE A 261 -10.32 -0.43 3.21
N LEU A 262 -10.89 -1.48 3.80
CA LEU A 262 -10.87 -1.71 5.25
C LEU A 262 -9.45 -1.90 5.81
N THR A 263 -8.52 -2.42 5.00
CA THR A 263 -7.12 -2.61 5.36
C THR A 263 -6.22 -1.42 5.03
N GLY A 264 -6.80 -0.27 4.63
CA GLY A 264 -6.07 0.96 4.35
C GLY A 264 -5.41 1.02 2.97
N ALA A 265 -5.83 0.16 2.03
CA ALA A 265 -5.39 0.15 0.63
C ALA A 265 -3.86 0.17 0.44
N ASN A 266 -3.12 -0.54 1.31
CA ASN A 266 -1.66 -0.65 1.21
C ASN A 266 -1.25 -1.42 -0.06
N PRO A 267 -0.15 -1.05 -0.75
CA PRO A 267 0.27 -1.66 -2.02
C PRO A 267 0.37 -3.21 -1.99
N PRO A 268 0.90 -3.87 -0.94
CA PRO A 268 0.92 -5.32 -0.87
C PRO A 268 -0.48 -5.97 -0.88
N VAL A 269 -1.46 -5.32 -0.22
CA VAL A 269 -2.85 -5.80 -0.16
C VAL A 269 -3.54 -5.61 -1.50
N ILE A 270 -3.41 -4.43 -2.12
CA ILE A 270 -3.98 -4.16 -3.45
C ILE A 270 -3.44 -5.17 -4.46
N ARG A 271 -2.11 -5.40 -4.49
CA ARG A 271 -1.51 -6.39 -5.36
C ARG A 271 -2.10 -7.78 -5.15
N ALA A 272 -2.13 -8.25 -3.89
CA ALA A 272 -2.62 -9.59 -3.57
C ALA A 272 -4.10 -9.73 -3.92
N ALA A 273 -4.93 -8.76 -3.59
CA ALA A 273 -6.35 -8.74 -3.92
C ALA A 273 -6.59 -8.75 -5.43
N THR A 274 -5.86 -7.92 -6.19
CA THR A 274 -5.98 -7.86 -7.65
C THR A 274 -5.55 -9.17 -8.30
N MET A 275 -4.40 -9.75 -7.89
CA MET A 275 -3.95 -11.04 -8.39
C MET A 275 -4.96 -12.15 -8.07
N THR A 276 -5.47 -12.21 -6.84
CA THR A 276 -6.48 -13.19 -6.43
C THR A 276 -7.77 -13.00 -7.24
N ALA A 277 -8.22 -11.77 -7.44
CA ALA A 277 -9.39 -11.49 -8.27
C ALA A 277 -9.20 -11.98 -9.72
N LEU A 278 -8.04 -11.73 -10.33
CA LEU A 278 -7.70 -12.17 -11.68
C LEU A 278 -7.68 -13.71 -11.78
N LEU A 279 -7.13 -14.40 -10.78
CA LEU A 279 -7.12 -15.86 -10.74
C LEU A 279 -8.52 -16.45 -10.54
N LEU A 280 -9.34 -15.86 -9.66
CA LEU A 280 -10.73 -16.25 -9.47
C LEU A 280 -11.58 -16.01 -10.73
N LEU A 281 -11.36 -14.91 -11.43
CA LEU A 281 -11.99 -14.65 -12.74
C LEU A 281 -11.56 -15.68 -13.78
N SER A 282 -10.26 -16.01 -13.81
CA SER A 282 -9.73 -17.05 -14.70
C SER A 282 -10.38 -18.41 -14.44
N GLU A 283 -10.60 -18.75 -13.17
CA GLU A 283 -11.29 -19.97 -12.76
C GLU A 283 -12.78 -19.94 -13.17
N LYS A 284 -13.46 -18.82 -12.92
CA LYS A 284 -14.87 -18.65 -13.26
C LYS A 284 -15.15 -18.77 -14.77
N TYR A 285 -14.29 -18.18 -15.59
CA TYR A 285 -14.45 -18.17 -17.05
C TYR A 285 -13.63 -19.24 -17.77
N THR A 286 -13.09 -20.21 -17.04
CA THR A 286 -12.28 -21.32 -17.56
C THR A 286 -11.09 -20.89 -18.43
N THR A 287 -10.63 -19.64 -18.25
CA THR A 287 -9.42 -19.14 -18.90
C THR A 287 -8.20 -19.61 -18.12
N LYS A 288 -7.14 -20.08 -18.81
CA LYS A 288 -5.95 -20.63 -18.14
C LYS A 288 -4.89 -19.54 -17.90
N TRP A 289 -5.18 -18.59 -17.04
CA TRP A 289 -4.16 -17.57 -16.68
C TRP A 289 -3.15 -18.16 -15.70
N SER A 290 -1.89 -17.93 -16.00
CA SER A 290 -0.81 -18.29 -15.07
C SER A 290 -0.64 -17.21 -13.99
N SER A 291 -0.05 -17.57 -12.84
CA SER A 291 0.32 -16.61 -11.80
C SER A 291 1.23 -15.50 -12.34
N PHE A 292 2.08 -15.83 -13.34
CA PHE A 292 2.91 -14.84 -14.02
C PHE A 292 2.08 -13.84 -14.84
N SER A 293 1.06 -14.29 -15.56
CA SER A 293 0.16 -13.39 -16.29
C SER A 293 -0.64 -12.50 -15.33
N ALA A 294 -1.11 -13.09 -14.22
CA ALA A 294 -1.87 -12.36 -13.22
C ALA A 294 -1.03 -11.25 -12.55
N ILE A 295 0.25 -11.52 -12.19
CA ILE A 295 1.12 -10.50 -11.59
C ILE A 295 1.47 -9.39 -12.59
N CYS A 296 1.74 -9.72 -13.85
CA CYS A 296 2.01 -8.72 -14.88
C CYS A 296 0.79 -7.82 -15.12
N LEU A 297 -0.40 -8.41 -15.20
CA LEU A 297 -1.64 -7.65 -15.39
C LEU A 297 -1.97 -6.79 -14.17
N SER A 298 -1.79 -7.32 -12.96
CA SER A 298 -1.99 -6.54 -11.73
C SER A 298 -1.04 -5.35 -11.65
N PHE A 299 0.22 -5.51 -12.08
CA PHE A 299 1.19 -4.41 -12.14
C PHE A 299 0.73 -3.31 -13.09
N ILE A 300 0.31 -3.70 -14.31
CA ILE A 300 -0.16 -2.76 -15.34
C ILE A 300 -1.41 -2.02 -14.87
N LEU A 301 -2.40 -2.73 -14.32
CA LEU A 301 -3.62 -2.13 -13.81
C LEU A 301 -3.34 -1.12 -12.69
N PHE A 302 -2.48 -1.49 -11.74
CA PHE A 302 -2.15 -0.59 -10.64
C PHE A 302 -1.40 0.64 -11.13
N PHE A 303 -0.45 0.47 -12.05
CA PHE A 303 0.26 1.59 -12.69
C PHE A 303 -0.69 2.54 -13.43
N LEU A 304 -1.65 2.02 -14.19
CA LEU A 304 -2.61 2.85 -14.93
C LEU A 304 -3.54 3.65 -14.00
N LEU A 305 -3.92 3.06 -12.85
CA LEU A 305 -4.76 3.74 -11.86
C LEU A 305 -3.99 4.77 -11.03
N GLN A 306 -2.73 4.48 -10.71
CA GLN A 306 -1.86 5.32 -9.88
C GLN A 306 -0.43 5.30 -10.42
N PRO A 307 -0.11 6.12 -11.41
CA PRO A 307 1.19 6.06 -12.12
C PRO A 307 2.41 6.22 -11.20
N TYR A 308 2.30 7.00 -10.13
CA TYR A 308 3.38 7.24 -9.18
C TYR A 308 3.65 6.08 -8.21
N VAL A 309 2.76 5.08 -8.15
CA VAL A 309 2.89 3.93 -7.23
C VAL A 309 4.20 3.16 -7.44
N VAL A 310 4.74 3.14 -8.65
CA VAL A 310 6.01 2.46 -8.97
C VAL A 310 7.18 3.06 -8.18
N LYS A 311 7.07 4.32 -7.74
CA LYS A 311 8.06 4.99 -6.89
C LYS A 311 7.90 4.66 -5.40
N GLU A 312 6.79 4.05 -5.00
CA GLU A 312 6.54 3.68 -3.61
C GLU A 312 7.32 2.43 -3.21
N VAL A 313 8.05 2.49 -2.11
CA VAL A 313 8.88 1.39 -1.62
C VAL A 313 8.06 0.12 -1.35
N GLY A 314 6.87 0.27 -0.76
CA GLY A 314 5.97 -0.86 -0.50
C GLY A 314 5.52 -1.58 -1.77
N PHE A 315 5.27 -0.86 -2.86
CA PHE A 315 4.98 -1.42 -4.16
C PHE A 315 6.19 -2.18 -4.71
N GLN A 316 7.37 -1.55 -4.73
CA GLN A 316 8.61 -2.15 -5.24
C GLN A 316 8.95 -3.45 -4.51
N LEU A 317 8.97 -3.43 -3.17
CA LEU A 317 9.23 -4.62 -2.35
C LEU A 317 8.22 -5.73 -2.63
N SER A 318 6.94 -5.39 -2.67
CA SER A 318 5.87 -6.36 -2.85
C SER A 318 5.95 -7.06 -4.22
N TYR A 319 6.16 -6.30 -5.30
CA TYR A 319 6.28 -6.86 -6.64
C TYR A 319 7.61 -7.57 -6.87
N ALA A 320 8.75 -7.03 -6.41
CA ALA A 320 10.06 -7.67 -6.54
C ALA A 320 10.07 -9.07 -5.94
N VAL A 321 9.64 -9.20 -4.69
CA VAL A 321 9.55 -10.51 -4.00
C VAL A 321 8.61 -11.46 -4.73
N SER A 322 7.44 -10.99 -5.16
CA SER A 322 6.46 -11.86 -5.81
C SER A 322 6.89 -12.32 -7.19
N PHE A 323 7.50 -11.44 -7.99
CA PHE A 323 8.13 -11.84 -9.27
C PHE A 323 9.23 -12.86 -9.03
N GLY A 324 10.10 -12.64 -8.03
CA GLY A 324 11.15 -13.58 -7.66
C GLY A 324 10.62 -14.97 -7.33
N ILE A 325 9.60 -15.06 -6.49
CA ILE A 325 8.98 -16.34 -6.11
C ILE A 325 8.30 -17.02 -7.32
N ILE A 326 7.52 -16.26 -8.12
CA ILE A 326 6.80 -16.82 -9.28
C ILE A 326 7.77 -17.30 -10.34
N LEU A 327 8.83 -16.55 -10.67
CA LEU A 327 9.84 -16.95 -11.64
C LEU A 327 10.64 -18.17 -11.17
N SER A 328 10.91 -18.26 -9.87
CA SER A 328 11.64 -19.38 -9.28
C SER A 328 10.76 -20.62 -9.05
N SER A 329 9.44 -20.49 -9.15
CA SER A 329 8.50 -21.57 -8.81
C SER A 329 8.70 -22.81 -9.64
N THR A 330 8.92 -22.69 -10.95
CA THR A 330 9.05 -23.81 -11.89
C THR A 330 10.43 -24.47 -11.86
N GLN A 331 11.49 -23.73 -11.56
CA GLN A 331 12.86 -24.24 -11.69
C GLN A 331 13.50 -24.61 -10.35
N ILE A 332 13.19 -23.87 -9.29
CA ILE A 332 13.82 -24.05 -7.97
C ILE A 332 12.83 -24.69 -6.99
N LEU A 333 11.63 -24.11 -6.83
CA LEU A 333 10.71 -24.55 -5.79
C LEU A 333 10.07 -25.91 -6.06
N THR A 334 9.84 -26.27 -7.32
CA THR A 334 9.31 -27.60 -7.69
C THR A 334 10.30 -28.74 -7.45
N LYS A 335 11.61 -28.45 -7.44
CA LYS A 335 12.65 -29.44 -7.17
C LYS A 335 12.79 -29.77 -5.69
N GLN A 336 12.27 -28.92 -4.80
CA GLN A 336 12.33 -29.12 -3.36
C GLN A 336 11.25 -30.10 -2.91
N GLN A 337 11.65 -31.26 -2.41
CA GLN A 337 10.73 -32.32 -1.98
C GLN A 337 10.19 -32.09 -0.56
N ASN A 338 11.01 -31.50 0.33
CA ASN A 338 10.65 -31.29 1.73
C ASN A 338 10.09 -29.88 1.95
N ALA A 339 9.06 -29.77 2.81
CA ALA A 339 8.46 -28.50 3.19
C ALA A 339 9.48 -27.53 3.79
N PHE A 340 10.43 -28.02 4.59
CA PHE A 340 11.49 -27.22 5.19
C PHE A 340 12.42 -26.61 4.15
N THR A 341 12.95 -27.41 3.22
CA THR A 341 13.84 -26.92 2.15
C THR A 341 13.12 -25.95 1.22
N LYS A 342 11.82 -26.18 0.97
CA LYS A 342 10.99 -25.27 0.19
C LYS A 342 10.80 -23.93 0.90
N SER A 343 10.51 -23.93 2.20
CA SER A 343 10.37 -22.70 3.00
C SER A 343 11.68 -21.94 3.08
N LEU A 344 12.81 -22.64 3.25
CA LEU A 344 14.13 -22.01 3.24
C LEU A 344 14.45 -21.37 1.88
N ALA A 345 14.16 -22.07 0.77
CA ALA A 345 14.34 -21.52 -0.57
C ALA A 345 13.46 -20.28 -0.81
N ILE A 346 12.19 -20.29 -0.38
CA ILE A 346 11.31 -19.13 -0.47
C ILE A 346 11.86 -17.97 0.35
N SER A 347 12.30 -18.21 1.60
CA SER A 347 12.89 -17.18 2.45
C SER A 347 14.15 -16.57 1.82
N PHE A 348 15.03 -17.40 1.28
CA PHE A 348 16.24 -16.96 0.59
C PHE A 348 15.94 -16.11 -0.64
N ILE A 349 15.05 -16.59 -1.53
CA ILE A 349 14.63 -15.84 -2.73
C ILE A 349 14.00 -14.51 -2.34
N SER A 350 13.10 -14.52 -1.37
CA SER A 350 12.43 -13.31 -0.89
C SER A 350 13.41 -12.28 -0.35
N THR A 351 14.39 -12.75 0.43
CA THR A 351 15.42 -11.88 1.02
C THR A 351 16.32 -11.27 -0.05
N ILE A 352 16.77 -12.06 -1.03
CA ILE A 352 17.58 -11.54 -2.15
C ILE A 352 16.78 -10.53 -2.99
N MET A 353 15.52 -10.83 -3.32
CA MET A 353 14.71 -9.93 -4.13
C MET A 353 14.40 -8.62 -3.40
N SER A 354 14.18 -8.67 -2.09
CA SER A 354 13.96 -7.47 -1.29
C SER A 354 15.25 -6.67 -1.02
N SER A 355 16.42 -7.32 -0.97
CA SER A 355 17.69 -6.69 -0.64
C SER A 355 18.04 -5.52 -1.58
N VAL A 356 17.78 -5.68 -2.88
CA VAL A 356 18.06 -4.64 -3.89
C VAL A 356 17.28 -3.37 -3.58
N VAL A 357 15.98 -3.51 -3.27
CA VAL A 357 15.11 -2.38 -2.94
C VAL A 357 15.47 -1.79 -1.58
N MET A 358 15.77 -2.64 -0.58
CA MET A 358 16.17 -2.21 0.76
C MET A 358 17.49 -1.45 0.75
N MET A 359 18.50 -1.96 0.04
CA MET A 359 19.79 -1.28 -0.10
C MET A 359 19.64 0.06 -0.83
N TYR A 360 18.80 0.15 -1.85
CA TYR A 360 18.59 1.38 -2.61
C TYR A 360 17.90 2.48 -1.79
N HIS A 361 16.87 2.11 -0.98
CA HIS A 361 16.06 3.10 -0.25
C HIS A 361 16.50 3.34 1.19
N PHE A 362 17.01 2.30 1.87
CA PHE A 362 17.29 2.34 3.31
C PHE A 362 18.76 2.13 3.65
N TYR A 363 19.60 1.86 2.65
CA TYR A 363 21.05 1.61 2.85
C TYR A 363 21.35 0.54 3.91
N SER A 364 20.40 -0.34 4.16
CA SER A 364 20.47 -1.38 5.19
C SER A 364 19.99 -2.71 4.64
N PHE A 365 20.58 -3.79 5.14
CA PHE A 365 20.19 -5.14 4.78
C PHE A 365 20.47 -6.09 5.94
N SER A 366 19.53 -6.99 6.22
CA SER A 366 19.65 -7.99 7.28
C SER A 366 19.69 -9.42 6.70
N TRP A 367 20.86 -10.06 6.79
CA TRP A 367 21.01 -11.49 6.43
C TRP A 367 20.28 -12.42 7.40
N VAL A 368 20.17 -11.99 8.65
CA VAL A 368 19.56 -12.78 9.73
C VAL A 368 18.06 -13.01 9.46
N GLY A 369 17.44 -12.12 8.69
CA GLY A 369 16.04 -12.25 8.27
C GLY A 369 15.71 -13.55 7.55
N ILE A 370 16.68 -14.20 6.88
CA ILE A 370 16.47 -15.51 6.22
C ILE A 370 16.02 -16.56 7.25
N PHE A 371 16.70 -16.61 8.39
CA PHE A 371 16.42 -17.58 9.45
C PHE A 371 15.18 -17.18 10.25
N PHE A 372 15.04 -15.91 10.59
CA PHE A 372 13.87 -15.43 11.33
C PHE A 372 12.58 -15.61 10.51
N ASN A 373 12.59 -15.39 9.21
CA ASN A 373 11.43 -15.63 8.36
C ASN A 373 10.96 -17.09 8.40
N LEU A 374 11.88 -18.04 8.51
CA LEU A 374 11.54 -19.47 8.57
C LEU A 374 10.70 -19.81 9.82
N ILE A 375 10.90 -19.09 10.93
CA ILE A 375 10.22 -19.28 12.19
C ILE A 375 9.00 -18.35 12.31
N TYR A 376 9.19 -17.07 12.09
CA TYR A 376 8.17 -16.07 12.35
C TYR A 376 7.04 -16.07 11.31
N VAL A 377 7.32 -16.35 10.03
CA VAL A 377 6.26 -16.41 9.00
C VAL A 377 5.21 -17.46 9.34
N PRO A 378 5.54 -18.73 9.70
CA PRO A 378 4.55 -19.70 10.16
C PRO A 378 3.82 -19.27 11.45
N ILE A 379 4.53 -18.71 12.43
CA ILE A 379 3.93 -18.24 13.68
C ILE A 379 2.90 -17.14 13.41
N PHE A 380 3.26 -16.13 12.64
CA PHE A 380 2.34 -15.04 12.31
C PHE A 380 1.14 -15.51 11.50
N THR A 381 1.34 -16.47 10.61
CA THR A 381 0.32 -16.95 9.70
C THR A 381 -0.65 -17.94 10.36
N ILE A 382 -0.15 -18.85 11.20
CA ILE A 382 -0.94 -19.96 11.77
C ILE A 382 -1.46 -19.62 13.17
N ILE A 383 -0.75 -18.81 13.93
CA ILE A 383 -1.09 -18.52 15.33
C ILE A 383 -1.57 -17.08 15.49
N ILE A 384 -0.75 -16.10 15.13
CA ILE A 384 -1.03 -14.69 15.46
C ILE A 384 -2.23 -14.17 14.65
N LEU A 385 -2.27 -14.36 13.34
CA LEU A 385 -3.37 -13.88 12.51
C LEU A 385 -4.72 -14.52 12.88
N PRO A 386 -4.85 -15.87 12.99
CA PRO A 386 -6.10 -16.46 13.46
C PRO A 386 -6.44 -16.05 14.89
N GLY A 387 -5.45 -15.91 15.77
CA GLY A 387 -5.64 -15.40 17.13
C GLY A 387 -6.19 -13.99 17.16
N CYS A 388 -5.62 -13.06 16.38
CA CYS A 388 -6.13 -11.69 16.24
C CYS A 388 -7.56 -11.65 15.69
N LEU A 389 -7.89 -12.49 14.68
CA LEU A 389 -9.25 -12.58 14.14
C LEU A 389 -10.23 -13.12 15.21
N THR A 390 -9.82 -14.12 15.98
CA THR A 390 -10.65 -14.68 17.07
C THR A 390 -10.89 -13.64 18.16
N VAL A 391 -9.85 -12.95 18.63
CA VAL A 391 -9.96 -11.88 19.62
C VAL A 391 -10.85 -10.75 19.09
N PHE A 392 -10.73 -10.39 17.83
CA PHE A 392 -11.58 -9.38 17.19
C PHE A 392 -13.06 -9.80 17.21
N VAL A 393 -13.37 -11.04 16.85
CA VAL A 393 -14.77 -11.52 16.89
C VAL A 393 -15.28 -11.57 18.34
N LEU A 394 -14.47 -12.05 19.27
CA LEU A 394 -14.84 -12.13 20.69
C LEU A 394 -15.02 -10.74 21.32
N SER A 395 -14.31 -9.71 20.87
CA SER A 395 -14.42 -8.36 21.42
C SER A 395 -15.80 -7.69 21.21
N PHE A 396 -16.65 -8.25 20.34
CA PHE A 396 -18.05 -7.80 20.17
C PHE A 396 -19.02 -8.44 21.19
N PHE A 397 -18.60 -9.49 21.87
CA PHE A 397 -19.41 -10.09 22.92
C PHE A 397 -19.10 -9.41 24.27
N PRO A 398 -20.12 -9.17 25.11
CA PRO A 398 -19.87 -8.62 26.44
C PRO A 398 -19.01 -9.60 27.23
N THR A 399 -17.84 -9.14 27.67
CA THR A 399 -17.07 -9.82 28.73
C THR A 399 -17.69 -9.41 30.05
N GLU A 400 -18.36 -10.36 30.72
CA GLU A 400 -18.78 -10.21 32.13
C GLU A 400 -17.58 -9.99 33.06
#